data_bc9887a679d3c18fa2beb2076ef5d247
#
_entry.id   bc9887a679d3c18fa2beb2076ef5d247
#
_cell.length_a   1.000
_cell.length_b   1.000
_cell.length_c   1.000
_cell.angle_alpha   90.00
_cell.angle_beta   90.00
_cell.angle_gamma   90.00
#
_symmetry.space_group_name_H-M   'P 1'
#
loop_
_entity.id
_entity.type
_entity.pdbx_description
1 polymer ?
#
loop_
_entity_poly.entity_id
_entity_poly.type
_entity_poly.pdbx_seq_one_letter_code
_entity_poly.pdbx_strand_id
1 'polypeptide(L)'
;GLLLMKITAQARVPLPGAALASIIEGFRFAGAPGPIRALLILLGLVSLMGMPYLVLMPIFADQIFHGGAGELGLLMGASGVGALLGALRLAARQGVRGLGRWVALSTGAFGASLILFSLSRSFWLSAVLLLPVGFAMMIGMAASNILIQTMVPDNLRGRVMAVYSM
;
A
#
# COMPACT_ATOMS: atom_id res chain seq x y z
N GLY A 1 -8.74 -31.33 -4.32
CA GLY A 1 -9.17 -30.49 -5.45
C GLY A 1 -8.03 -29.99 -6.33
N LEU A 2 -6.80 -29.77 -5.82
CA LEU A 2 -5.68 -29.18 -6.59
C LEU A 2 -5.01 -30.14 -7.59
N LEU A 3 -5.10 -31.45 -7.36
CA LEU A 3 -4.49 -32.48 -8.26
C LEU A 3 -5.28 -32.74 -9.55
N LEU A 4 -6.47 -32.18 -9.68
CA LEU A 4 -7.34 -32.37 -10.86
C LEU A 4 -7.40 -31.11 -11.78
N MET A 5 -6.69 -30.04 -11.43
CA MET A 5 -6.58 -28.89 -12.31
C MET A 5 -5.57 -29.15 -13.41
N LYS A 6 -6.04 -29.46 -14.62
CA LYS A 6 -5.24 -29.40 -15.84
C LYS A 6 -4.97 -27.94 -16.17
N ILE A 7 -3.87 -27.40 -15.66
CA ILE A 7 -3.38 -26.08 -16.04
C ILE A 7 -2.69 -26.26 -17.39
N THR A 8 -3.32 -25.81 -18.46
CA THR A 8 -2.66 -25.68 -19.76
C THR A 8 -1.69 -24.52 -19.64
N ALA A 9 -0.46 -24.83 -19.25
CA ALA A 9 0.62 -23.85 -19.24
C ALA A 9 0.89 -23.42 -20.68
N GLN A 10 0.41 -22.25 -21.07
CA GLN A 10 0.86 -21.60 -22.29
C GLN A 10 2.33 -21.26 -22.10
N ALA A 11 3.19 -22.11 -22.65
CA ALA A 11 4.63 -21.89 -22.64
C ALA A 11 4.96 -20.60 -23.42
N ARG A 12 5.18 -19.51 -22.67
CA ARG A 12 5.78 -18.31 -23.24
C ARG A 12 7.23 -18.65 -23.52
N VAL A 13 7.59 -18.79 -24.79
CA VAL A 13 8.97 -18.91 -25.23
C VAL A 13 9.69 -17.60 -24.89
N PRO A 14 10.68 -17.58 -24.00
CA PRO A 14 11.44 -16.37 -23.73
C PRO A 14 12.36 -16.11 -24.92
N LEU A 15 12.11 -15.06 -25.68
CA LEU A 15 13.07 -14.57 -26.67
C LEU A 15 14.27 -13.96 -25.93
N PRO A 16 15.51 -14.34 -26.27
CA PRO A 16 16.71 -13.75 -25.69
C PRO A 16 16.72 -12.23 -25.99
N GLY A 17 16.91 -11.42 -24.95
CA GLY A 17 16.82 -9.96 -25.04
C GLY A 17 15.47 -9.32 -24.68
N ALA A 18 14.39 -10.11 -24.57
CA ALA A 18 13.06 -9.61 -24.25
C ALA A 18 12.89 -9.14 -22.80
N ALA A 19 13.76 -9.57 -21.89
CA ALA A 19 13.65 -9.22 -20.47
C ALA A 19 13.93 -7.72 -20.24
N LEU A 20 15.05 -7.20 -20.75
CA LEU A 20 15.37 -5.77 -20.65
C LEU A 20 14.39 -4.89 -21.42
N ALA A 21 14.03 -5.28 -22.64
CA ALA A 21 13.03 -4.57 -23.43
C ALA A 21 11.65 -4.56 -22.71
N SER A 22 11.29 -5.66 -22.05
CA SER A 22 10.04 -5.74 -21.31
C SER A 22 10.03 -4.91 -20.02
N ILE A 23 11.16 -4.77 -19.34
CA ILE A 23 11.32 -3.89 -18.18
C ILE A 23 11.20 -2.42 -18.63
N ILE A 24 11.91 -2.04 -19.69
CA ILE A 24 11.85 -0.67 -20.25
C ILE A 24 10.42 -0.34 -20.70
N GLU A 25 9.74 -1.27 -21.34
CA GLU A 25 8.35 -1.09 -21.76
C GLU A 25 7.40 -0.93 -20.56
N GLY A 26 7.61 -1.70 -19.47
CA GLY A 26 6.88 -1.55 -18.22
C GLY A 26 7.11 -0.17 -17.59
N PHE A 27 8.35 0.30 -17.52
CA PHE A 27 8.67 1.64 -17.02
C PHE A 27 8.12 2.74 -17.93
N ARG A 28 8.18 2.58 -19.24
CA ARG A 28 7.63 3.53 -20.21
C ARG A 28 6.11 3.63 -20.08
N PHE A 29 5.42 2.50 -19.90
CA PHE A 29 3.97 2.46 -19.67
C PHE A 29 3.60 3.09 -18.32
N ALA A 30 4.35 2.77 -17.26
CA ALA A 30 4.17 3.35 -15.92
C ALA A 30 4.44 4.87 -15.90
N GLY A 31 5.39 5.36 -16.71
CA GLY A 31 5.74 6.76 -16.85
C GLY A 31 4.84 7.56 -17.80
N ALA A 32 3.99 6.88 -18.59
CA ALA A 32 3.07 7.57 -19.50
C ALA A 32 2.06 8.44 -18.72
N PRO A 33 1.72 9.63 -19.22
CA PRO A 33 0.74 10.48 -18.56
C PRO A 33 -0.63 9.78 -18.49
N GLY A 34 -1.10 9.54 -17.26
CA GLY A 34 -2.35 8.83 -17.04
C GLY A 34 -2.57 8.46 -15.57
N PRO A 35 -3.73 7.87 -15.25
CA PRO A 35 -4.09 7.53 -13.87
C PRO A 35 -3.13 6.51 -13.22
N ILE A 36 -2.51 5.63 -14.00
CA ILE A 36 -1.54 4.64 -13.49
C ILE A 36 -0.29 5.34 -12.97
N ARG A 37 0.24 6.33 -13.70
CA ARG A 37 1.37 7.14 -13.24
C ARG A 37 1.06 7.86 -11.93
N ALA A 38 -0.12 8.47 -11.83
CA ALA A 38 -0.54 9.15 -10.60
C ALA A 38 -0.61 8.18 -9.41
N LEU A 39 -1.14 6.97 -9.61
CA LEU A 39 -1.19 5.93 -8.58
C LEU A 39 0.21 5.47 -8.15
N LEU A 40 1.13 5.25 -9.09
CA LEU A 40 2.50 4.83 -8.78
C LEU A 40 3.29 5.91 -8.05
N ILE A 41 3.16 7.18 -8.46
CA ILE A 41 3.77 8.32 -7.76
C ILE A 41 3.22 8.43 -6.34
N LEU A 42 1.90 8.34 -6.20
CA LEU A 42 1.23 8.42 -4.90
C LEU A 42 1.70 7.29 -3.99
N LEU A 43 1.80 6.08 -4.51
CA LEU A 43 2.28 4.92 -3.78
C LEU A 43 3.75 5.08 -3.37
N GLY A 44 4.60 5.56 -4.28
CA GLY A 44 6.01 5.85 -3.98
C GLY A 44 6.16 6.90 -2.87
N LEU A 45 5.32 7.93 -2.89
CA LEU A 45 5.26 8.96 -1.84
C LEU A 45 4.83 8.35 -0.49
N VAL A 46 3.79 7.50 -0.50
CA VAL A 46 3.33 6.79 0.72
C VAL A 46 4.41 5.85 1.23
N SER A 47 5.11 5.12 0.38
CA SER A 47 6.24 4.28 0.77
C SER A 47 7.38 5.09 1.37
N LEU A 48 7.77 6.20 0.72
CA LEU A 48 8.85 7.05 1.16
C LEU A 48 8.58 7.70 2.52
N MET A 49 7.33 8.09 2.78
CA MET A 49 6.92 8.71 4.04
C MET A 49 6.47 7.70 5.10
N GLY A 50 5.91 6.58 4.67
CA GLY A 50 5.37 5.56 5.57
C GLY A 50 6.42 4.59 6.12
N MET A 51 7.44 4.24 5.36
CA MET A 51 8.50 3.35 5.85
C MET A 51 9.26 3.94 7.07
N PRO A 52 9.69 5.21 7.05
CA PRO A 52 10.33 5.83 8.21
C PRO A 52 9.48 5.81 9.47
N TYR A 53 8.16 5.95 9.35
CA TYR A 53 7.24 5.89 10.49
C TYR A 53 7.36 4.56 11.23
N LEU A 54 7.38 3.42 10.52
CA LEU A 54 7.52 2.10 11.14
C LEU A 54 8.88 1.92 11.82
N VAL A 55 9.94 2.42 11.20
CA VAL A 55 11.32 2.37 11.75
C VAL A 55 11.48 3.27 12.98
N LEU A 56 10.79 4.41 13.00
CA LEU A 56 10.86 5.37 14.10
C LEU A 56 9.94 5.00 15.28
N MET A 57 8.97 4.10 15.09
CA MET A 57 8.03 3.70 16.15
C MET A 57 8.69 3.26 17.47
N PRO A 58 9.74 2.42 17.48
CA PRO A 58 10.41 2.05 18.71
C PRO A 58 11.00 3.26 19.43
N ILE A 59 11.54 4.25 18.69
CA ILE A 59 12.10 5.49 19.26
C ILE A 59 11.00 6.33 19.91
N PHE A 60 9.83 6.44 19.28
CA PHE A 60 8.67 7.10 19.87
C PHE A 60 8.22 6.42 21.17
N ALA A 61 8.13 5.08 21.18
CA ALA A 61 7.73 4.33 22.34
C ALA A 61 8.73 4.51 23.52
N ASP A 62 10.02 4.46 23.24
CA ASP A 62 11.07 4.50 24.27
C ASP A 62 11.39 5.93 24.74
N GLN A 63 11.68 6.85 23.81
CA GLN A 63 12.21 8.17 24.14
C GLN A 63 11.13 9.22 24.38
N ILE A 64 9.96 9.12 23.75
CA ILE A 64 8.90 10.13 23.87
C ILE A 64 7.87 9.71 24.91
N PHE A 65 7.48 8.44 24.92
CA PHE A 65 6.49 7.93 25.88
C PHE A 65 7.12 7.27 27.11
N HIS A 66 8.45 7.12 27.13
CA HIS A 66 9.21 6.45 28.21
C HIS A 66 8.63 5.07 28.53
N GLY A 67 8.12 4.39 27.49
CA GLY A 67 7.52 3.08 27.57
C GLY A 67 8.47 1.99 27.07
N GLY A 68 8.12 0.73 27.31
CA GLY A 68 8.90 -0.41 26.88
C GLY A 68 8.27 -1.11 25.67
N ALA A 69 8.60 -2.41 25.51
CA ALA A 69 8.07 -3.24 24.44
C ALA A 69 6.53 -3.38 24.46
N GLY A 70 5.91 -3.23 25.63
CA GLY A 70 4.45 -3.30 25.78
C GLY A 70 3.76 -2.11 25.11
N GLU A 71 4.24 -0.91 25.32
CA GLU A 71 3.72 0.33 24.73
C GLU A 71 3.91 0.32 23.21
N LEU A 72 5.07 -0.14 22.75
CA LEU A 72 5.30 -0.35 21.31
C LEU A 72 4.28 -1.34 20.71
N GLY A 73 4.04 -2.44 21.41
CA GLY A 73 3.04 -3.44 21.01
C GLY A 73 1.63 -2.87 20.91
N LEU A 74 1.23 -2.03 21.87
CA LEU A 74 -0.07 -1.36 21.86
C LEU A 74 -0.21 -0.36 20.71
N LEU A 75 0.82 0.45 20.43
CA LEU A 75 0.83 1.38 19.30
C LEU A 75 0.73 0.64 17.95
N MET A 76 1.53 -0.41 17.78
CA MET A 76 1.46 -1.25 16.56
C MET A 76 0.12 -1.98 16.47
N GLY A 77 -0.41 -2.45 17.61
CA GLY A 77 -1.74 -3.06 17.70
C GLY A 77 -2.85 -2.11 17.28
N ALA A 78 -2.81 -0.85 17.73
CA ALA A 78 -3.76 0.18 17.31
C ALA A 78 -3.75 0.38 15.78
N SER A 79 -2.56 0.51 15.18
CA SER A 79 -2.42 0.58 13.72
C SER A 79 -2.95 -0.70 13.04
N GLY A 80 -2.68 -1.88 13.61
CA GLY A 80 -3.20 -3.16 13.12
C GLY A 80 -4.72 -3.25 13.14
N VAL A 81 -5.36 -2.78 14.21
CA VAL A 81 -6.82 -2.68 14.31
C VAL A 81 -7.36 -1.73 13.22
N GLY A 82 -6.74 -0.59 13.02
CA GLY A 82 -7.07 0.31 11.94
C GLY A 82 -7.00 -0.34 10.57
N ALA A 83 -5.92 -1.08 10.30
CA ALA A 83 -5.72 -1.81 9.05
C ALA A 83 -6.79 -2.90 8.84
N LEU A 84 -7.15 -3.63 9.90
CA LEU A 84 -8.24 -4.62 9.86
C LEU A 84 -9.58 -3.99 9.48
N LEU A 85 -9.92 -2.86 10.10
CA LEU A 85 -11.15 -2.11 9.77
C LEU A 85 -11.12 -1.63 8.32
N GLY A 86 -9.96 -1.17 7.82
CA GLY A 86 -9.75 -0.80 6.42
C GLY A 86 -9.98 -1.96 5.47
N ALA A 87 -9.43 -3.14 5.78
CA ALA A 87 -9.61 -4.36 5.01
C ALA A 87 -11.07 -4.80 4.96
N LEU A 88 -11.76 -4.83 6.11
CA LEU A 88 -13.17 -5.16 6.21
C LEU A 88 -14.04 -4.17 5.41
N ARG A 89 -13.73 -2.87 5.51
CA ARG A 89 -14.44 -1.83 4.76
C ARG A 89 -14.27 -1.98 3.25
N LEU A 90 -13.07 -2.36 2.81
CA LEU A 90 -12.78 -2.60 1.40
C LEU A 90 -13.44 -3.89 0.92
N ALA A 91 -13.40 -4.97 1.72
CA ALA A 91 -14.04 -6.24 1.40
C ALA A 91 -15.57 -6.13 1.29
N ALA A 92 -16.20 -5.30 2.13
CA ALA A 92 -17.64 -5.03 2.06
C ALA A 92 -18.06 -4.19 0.84
N ARG A 93 -17.09 -3.70 0.05
CA ARG A 93 -17.35 -2.88 -1.12
C ARG A 93 -17.51 -3.74 -2.37
N GLN A 94 -18.57 -3.48 -3.12
CA GLN A 94 -18.80 -4.11 -4.42
C GLN A 94 -18.32 -3.18 -5.55
N GLY A 95 -17.36 -3.65 -6.33
CA GLY A 95 -16.90 -3.02 -7.56
C GLY A 95 -15.80 -1.95 -7.40
N VAL A 96 -15.20 -1.57 -8.52
CA VAL A 96 -14.02 -0.68 -8.62
C VAL A 96 -14.38 0.80 -8.82
N ARG A 97 -15.67 1.14 -9.02
CA ARG A 97 -16.09 2.53 -9.27
C ARG A 97 -15.77 3.42 -8.07
N GLY A 98 -15.08 4.54 -8.33
CA GLY A 98 -14.70 5.51 -7.30
C GLY A 98 -13.53 5.07 -6.39
N LEU A 99 -12.87 3.95 -6.69
CA LEU A 99 -11.73 3.48 -5.90
C LEU A 99 -10.57 4.49 -5.92
N GLY A 100 -10.38 5.22 -7.03
CA GLY A 100 -9.37 6.28 -7.12
C GLY A 100 -9.59 7.42 -6.12
N ARG A 101 -10.84 7.81 -5.86
CA ARG A 101 -11.16 8.79 -4.80
C ARG A 101 -10.82 8.26 -3.41
N TRP A 102 -11.06 6.97 -3.18
CA TRP A 102 -10.69 6.32 -1.92
C TRP A 102 -9.19 6.29 -1.72
N VAL A 103 -8.40 6.00 -2.77
CA VAL A 103 -6.94 6.07 -2.72
C VAL A 103 -6.49 7.49 -2.37
N ALA A 104 -7.01 8.51 -3.04
CA ALA A 104 -6.65 9.90 -2.76
C ALA A 104 -7.01 10.33 -1.33
N LEU A 105 -8.23 10.01 -0.88
CA LEU A 105 -8.69 10.33 0.47
C LEU A 105 -7.89 9.57 1.54
N SER A 106 -7.62 8.29 1.33
CA SER A 106 -6.84 7.50 2.28
C SER A 106 -5.40 8.00 2.36
N THR A 107 -4.78 8.38 1.23
CA THR A 107 -3.42 8.96 1.27
C THR A 107 -3.39 10.29 2.00
N GLY A 108 -4.38 11.16 1.77
CA GLY A 108 -4.52 12.42 2.51
C GLY A 108 -4.74 12.18 4.02
N ALA A 109 -5.61 11.26 4.37
CA ALA A 109 -5.87 10.88 5.76
C ALA A 109 -4.62 10.27 6.43
N PHE A 110 -3.87 9.42 5.71
CA PHE A 110 -2.60 8.86 6.17
C PHE A 110 -1.60 9.95 6.54
N GLY A 111 -1.34 10.88 5.61
CA GLY A 111 -0.42 12.00 5.84
C GLY A 111 -0.86 12.91 6.99
N ALA A 112 -2.14 13.30 7.02
CA ALA A 112 -2.69 14.13 8.10
C ALA A 112 -2.57 13.44 9.47
N SER A 113 -2.89 12.15 9.55
CA SER A 113 -2.78 11.38 10.79
C SER A 113 -1.34 11.22 11.25
N LEU A 114 -0.37 11.05 10.34
CA LEU A 114 1.05 11.01 10.69
C LEU A 114 1.56 12.37 11.21
N ILE A 115 1.11 13.47 10.61
CA ILE A 115 1.46 14.82 11.11
C ILE A 115 0.91 15.01 12.52
N LEU A 116 -0.36 14.68 12.75
CA LEU A 116 -0.97 14.78 14.09
C LEU A 116 -0.28 13.84 15.09
N PHE A 117 0.07 12.62 14.67
CA PHE A 117 0.84 11.68 15.49
C PHE A 117 2.22 12.26 15.89
N SER A 118 2.93 12.89 14.96
CA SER A 118 4.26 13.46 15.23
C SER A 118 4.22 14.61 16.24
N LEU A 119 3.10 15.31 16.33
CA LEU A 119 2.88 16.41 17.30
C LEU A 119 2.36 15.91 18.64
N SER A 120 1.91 14.67 18.72
CA SER A 120 1.34 14.10 19.94
C SER A 120 2.43 13.76 20.94
N ARG A 121 2.22 14.17 22.18
CA ARG A 121 3.06 13.79 23.34
C ARG A 121 2.32 12.89 24.35
N SER A 122 1.08 12.54 24.03
CA SER A 122 0.27 11.65 24.86
C SER A 122 0.18 10.28 24.23
N PHE A 123 0.53 9.23 24.97
CA PHE A 123 0.47 7.84 24.52
C PHE A 123 -0.92 7.48 23.99
N TRP A 124 -1.98 7.76 24.76
CA TRP A 124 -3.35 7.42 24.37
C TRP A 124 -3.83 8.16 23.13
N LEU A 125 -3.49 9.44 23.00
CA LEU A 125 -3.79 10.21 21.80
C LEU A 125 -3.07 9.62 20.57
N SER A 126 -1.80 9.25 20.74
CA SER A 126 -1.00 8.62 19.70
C SER A 126 -1.58 7.28 19.26
N ALA A 127 -2.00 6.44 20.21
CA ALA A 127 -2.66 5.19 19.92
C ALA A 127 -3.98 5.39 19.11
N VAL A 128 -4.78 6.36 19.47
CA VAL A 128 -6.01 6.72 18.74
C VAL A 128 -5.69 7.23 17.33
N LEU A 129 -4.65 8.06 17.17
CA LEU A 129 -4.24 8.59 15.87
C LEU A 129 -3.65 7.51 14.95
N LEU A 130 -3.13 6.42 15.50
CA LEU A 130 -2.62 5.29 14.72
C LEU A 130 -3.73 4.42 14.12
N LEU A 131 -4.94 4.44 14.65
CA LEU A 131 -6.11 3.77 14.02
C LEU A 131 -6.35 4.27 12.59
N PRO A 132 -6.54 5.59 12.35
CA PRO A 132 -6.70 6.09 10.99
C PRO A 132 -5.44 5.93 10.13
N VAL A 133 -4.23 5.91 10.71
CA VAL A 133 -2.99 5.61 9.97
C VAL A 133 -3.06 4.21 9.37
N GLY A 134 -3.33 3.18 10.17
CA GLY A 134 -3.46 1.80 9.71
C GLY A 134 -4.61 1.61 8.73
N PHE A 135 -5.78 2.19 9.02
CA PHE A 135 -6.94 2.15 8.13
C PHE A 135 -6.63 2.74 6.74
N ALA A 136 -6.06 3.92 6.71
CA ALA A 136 -5.73 4.63 5.47
C ALA A 136 -4.62 3.91 4.68
N MET A 137 -3.61 3.41 5.36
CA MET A 137 -2.54 2.63 4.75
C MET A 137 -3.09 1.37 4.06
N MET A 138 -3.93 0.60 4.74
CA MET A 138 -4.53 -0.63 4.20
C MET A 138 -5.40 -0.34 2.97
N ILE A 139 -6.28 0.67 3.06
CA ILE A 139 -7.14 1.05 1.92
C ILE A 139 -6.28 1.56 0.76
N GLY A 140 -5.32 2.43 1.02
CA GLY A 140 -4.45 3.00 0.00
C GLY A 140 -3.69 1.92 -0.77
N MET A 141 -3.06 0.98 -0.08
CA MET A 141 -2.31 -0.11 -0.71
C MET A 141 -3.23 -1.08 -1.46
N ALA A 142 -4.29 -1.57 -0.82
CA ALA A 142 -5.16 -2.57 -1.43
C ALA A 142 -5.98 -1.99 -2.60
N ALA A 143 -6.50 -0.77 -2.47
CA ALA A 143 -7.25 -0.12 -3.54
C ALA A 143 -6.35 0.23 -4.74
N SER A 144 -5.10 0.68 -4.50
CA SER A 144 -4.13 0.92 -5.56
C SER A 144 -3.79 -0.36 -6.30
N ASN A 145 -3.57 -1.46 -5.58
CA ASN A 145 -3.31 -2.77 -6.16
C ASN A 145 -4.48 -3.22 -7.08
N ILE A 146 -5.72 -3.13 -6.60
CA ILE A 146 -6.90 -3.47 -7.39
C ILE A 146 -7.01 -2.59 -8.63
N LEU A 147 -6.81 -1.28 -8.50
CA LEU A 147 -6.87 -0.35 -9.63
C LEU A 147 -5.81 -0.65 -10.69
N ILE A 148 -4.56 -0.85 -10.28
CA ILE A 148 -3.47 -1.18 -11.20
C ILE A 148 -3.80 -2.48 -11.94
N GLN A 149 -4.24 -3.53 -11.24
CA GLN A 149 -4.58 -4.81 -11.85
C GLN A 149 -5.76 -4.72 -12.82
N THR A 150 -6.73 -3.83 -12.58
CA THR A 150 -7.90 -3.66 -13.45
C THR A 150 -7.66 -2.74 -14.62
N MET A 151 -6.72 -1.78 -14.50
CA MET A 151 -6.43 -0.79 -15.55
C MET A 151 -5.33 -1.24 -16.52
N VAL A 152 -4.49 -2.16 -16.10
CA VAL A 152 -3.37 -2.64 -16.92
C VAL A 152 -3.83 -3.79 -17.81
N PRO A 153 -3.58 -3.73 -19.14
CA PRO A 153 -3.83 -4.85 -20.06
C PRO A 153 -3.10 -6.12 -19.62
N ASP A 154 -3.70 -7.29 -19.88
CA ASP A 154 -3.20 -8.58 -19.41
C ASP A 154 -1.75 -8.88 -19.83
N ASN A 155 -1.35 -8.42 -21.02
CA ASN A 155 0.01 -8.60 -21.56
C ASN A 155 1.07 -7.78 -20.82
N LEU A 156 0.70 -6.70 -20.15
CA LEU A 156 1.61 -5.81 -19.40
C LEU A 156 1.46 -5.95 -17.89
N ARG A 157 0.41 -6.65 -17.39
CA ARG A 157 0.10 -6.76 -15.96
C ARG A 157 1.28 -7.24 -15.14
N GLY A 158 1.94 -8.32 -15.55
CA GLY A 158 3.11 -8.84 -14.83
C GLY A 158 4.28 -7.84 -14.75
N ARG A 159 4.49 -7.04 -15.79
CA ARG A 159 5.56 -6.04 -15.86
C ARG A 159 5.29 -4.84 -14.96
N VAL A 160 4.05 -4.34 -14.98
CA VAL A 160 3.64 -3.22 -14.13
C VAL A 160 3.60 -3.65 -12.67
N MET A 161 3.15 -4.88 -12.38
CA MET A 161 3.17 -5.42 -11.02
C MET A 161 4.59 -5.64 -10.48
N ALA A 162 5.56 -5.95 -11.33
CA ALA A 162 6.97 -6.01 -10.92
C ALA A 162 7.49 -4.62 -10.51
N VAL A 163 7.15 -3.57 -11.25
CA VAL A 163 7.49 -2.17 -10.87
C VAL A 163 6.77 -1.75 -9.58
N TYR A 164 5.53 -2.18 -9.41
CA TYR A 164 4.75 -1.90 -8.20
C TYR A 164 5.34 -2.56 -6.94
N SER A 165 6.00 -3.71 -7.06
CA SER A 165 6.55 -4.49 -5.93
C SER A 165 7.99 -4.12 -5.54
N MET A 166 8.63 -3.24 -6.28
CA MET A 166 9.96 -2.67 -5.95
C MET A 166 9.85 -1.55 -4.91
#